data_0f5593069b708e9ebc7545af0b8133c6
#
_entry.id   0f5593069b708e9ebc7545af0b8133c6
#
_cell.length_a   1.000
_cell.length_b   1.000
_cell.length_c   1.000
_cell.angle_alpha   90.00
_cell.angle_beta   90.00
_cell.angle_gamma   90.00
#
_symmetry.space_group_name_H-M   'P 1'
#
loop_
_entity.id
_entity.type
_entity.pdbx_description
1 polymer ?
#
loop_
_entity_poly.entity_id
_entity_poly.type
_entity_poly.pdbx_seq_one_letter_code
_entity_poly.pdbx_strand_id
1 'polypeptide(L)'
;MLNGGTVLVTYSVYPIAGNGPFEPREGTRYRVGEAGALLPPPEVDYLDVGSGVLDPDRVPEWGTFLTVPKAANTMRGDDVTVYWRGRTGGPSDSFEDRLPVSDATAGDALPFPIEKWLVTANLDANVTARYVIMRDGEPLPSEPRTFRVGAAQVEVLRTTDIPCRGSASRGDGESGRKRDGALRDHARR
;
A
#
# COMPACT_ATOMS: atom_id res chain seq x y z
N MET A 1 12.66 -26.95 -14.93
CA MET A 1 12.62 -26.35 -13.58
C MET A 1 13.97 -26.60 -12.93
N LEU A 2 14.73 -25.54 -12.61
CA LEU A 2 16.01 -25.65 -11.92
C LEU A 2 15.70 -25.79 -10.42
N ASN A 3 15.68 -26.99 -9.92
CA ASN A 3 15.49 -27.28 -8.51
C ASN A 3 16.85 -27.26 -7.80
N GLY A 4 17.02 -26.33 -6.85
CA GLY A 4 18.07 -26.41 -5.84
C GLY A 4 19.49 -26.08 -6.32
N GLY A 5 19.66 -25.06 -7.18
CA GLY A 5 20.97 -24.60 -7.62
C GLY A 5 21.40 -23.28 -6.97
N THR A 6 22.73 -23.00 -7.00
CA THR A 6 23.27 -21.68 -6.66
C THR A 6 23.64 -20.97 -7.96
N VAL A 7 23.16 -19.71 -8.12
CA VAL A 7 23.56 -18.85 -9.23
C VAL A 7 24.55 -17.83 -8.70
N LEU A 8 25.72 -17.76 -9.33
CA LEU A 8 26.70 -16.71 -9.09
C LEU A 8 26.45 -15.59 -10.11
N VAL A 9 26.07 -14.41 -9.63
CA VAL A 9 25.94 -13.23 -10.48
C VAL A 9 27.20 -12.38 -10.34
N THR A 10 27.89 -12.22 -11.46
CA THR A 10 29.03 -11.32 -11.59
C THR A 10 28.68 -10.21 -12.57
N TYR A 11 29.28 -9.04 -12.43
CA TYR A 11 29.14 -7.95 -13.39
C TYR A 11 30.51 -7.43 -13.76
N SER A 12 30.67 -6.96 -14.99
CA SER A 12 31.86 -6.28 -15.45
C SER A 12 31.52 -4.84 -15.81
N VAL A 13 32.32 -3.90 -15.30
CA VAL A 13 32.16 -2.48 -15.62
C VAL A 13 33.15 -2.13 -16.72
N TYR A 14 32.63 -1.66 -17.86
CA TYR A 14 33.44 -1.17 -18.97
C TYR A 14 33.53 0.36 -18.88
N PRO A 15 34.71 0.95 -18.57
CA PRO A 15 34.86 2.39 -18.59
C PRO A 15 34.78 2.91 -20.03
N ILE A 16 34.22 4.11 -20.22
CA ILE A 16 34.04 4.74 -21.54
C ILE A 16 35.37 5.10 -22.20
N ALA A 17 36.44 5.16 -21.45
CA ALA A 17 37.80 5.45 -21.96
C ALA A 17 38.88 4.66 -21.21
N GLY A 18 39.61 3.83 -21.94
CA GLY A 18 40.88 3.22 -21.53
C GLY A 18 40.78 1.99 -20.64
N ASN A 19 41.73 1.11 -20.69
CA ASN A 19 42.06 0.01 -19.79
C ASN A 19 40.93 -0.96 -19.38
N GLY A 20 40.50 -1.85 -20.23
CA GLY A 20 39.84 -3.11 -19.95
C GLY A 20 38.69 -3.16 -18.91
N PRO A 21 37.92 -4.23 -18.88
CA PRO A 21 36.86 -4.37 -17.89
C PRO A 21 37.45 -4.51 -16.48
N PHE A 22 36.86 -3.79 -15.52
CA PHE A 22 37.06 -4.08 -14.11
C PHE A 22 36.13 -5.22 -13.71
N GLU A 23 36.70 -6.37 -13.41
CA GLU A 23 35.94 -7.48 -12.88
C GLU A 23 35.85 -7.36 -11.34
N PRO A 24 34.66 -7.51 -10.76
CA PRO A 24 34.54 -7.56 -9.32
C PRO A 24 35.26 -8.82 -8.80
N ARG A 25 36.00 -8.69 -7.73
CA ARG A 25 36.75 -9.81 -7.11
C ARG A 25 35.82 -10.90 -6.57
N GLU A 26 34.58 -10.55 -6.25
CA GLU A 26 33.59 -11.48 -5.70
C GLU A 26 32.23 -11.27 -6.38
N GLY A 27 31.63 -12.36 -6.85
CA GLY A 27 30.26 -12.37 -7.34
C GLY A 27 29.26 -12.61 -6.19
N THR A 28 28.05 -12.12 -6.36
CA THR A 28 26.98 -12.41 -5.42
C THR A 28 26.36 -13.77 -5.72
N ARG A 29 26.34 -14.64 -4.74
CA ARG A 29 25.72 -15.96 -4.87
C ARG A 29 24.25 -15.89 -4.49
N TYR A 30 23.40 -16.39 -5.37
CA TYR A 30 21.97 -16.54 -5.12
C TYR A 30 21.61 -18.01 -5.13
N ARG A 31 20.87 -18.46 -4.11
CA ARG A 31 20.26 -19.79 -4.12
C ARG A 31 19.01 -19.76 -5.02
N VAL A 32 18.95 -20.65 -6.00
CA VAL A 32 17.76 -20.89 -6.82
C VAL A 32 17.13 -22.19 -6.33
N GLY A 33 16.01 -22.10 -5.66
CA GLY A 33 15.32 -23.25 -5.08
C GLY A 33 13.94 -22.85 -4.58
N GLU A 34 13.25 -23.77 -3.94
CA GLU A 34 11.99 -23.44 -3.29
C GLU A 34 12.21 -22.21 -2.38
N ALA A 35 11.45 -21.15 -2.65
CA ALA A 35 11.44 -20.03 -1.76
C ALA A 35 11.07 -20.55 -0.37
N GLY A 36 11.97 -20.41 0.59
CA GLY A 36 11.60 -20.61 1.99
C GLY A 36 10.33 -19.80 2.28
N ALA A 37 9.52 -20.24 3.23
CA ALA A 37 8.31 -19.51 3.59
C ALA A 37 8.66 -18.03 3.78
N LEU A 38 8.00 -17.15 3.03
CA LEU A 38 8.19 -15.71 3.15
C LEU A 38 7.77 -15.26 4.55
N LEU A 39 8.47 -14.30 5.11
CA LEU A 39 8.07 -13.64 6.34
C LEU A 39 6.77 -12.83 6.10
N PRO A 40 5.99 -12.53 7.14
CA PRO A 40 4.78 -11.74 6.98
C PRO A 40 5.09 -10.37 6.35
N PRO A 41 4.15 -9.78 5.59
CA PRO A 41 4.36 -8.48 4.96
C PRO A 41 4.52 -7.38 6.01
N PRO A 42 5.23 -6.27 5.70
CA PRO A 42 5.32 -5.13 6.60
C PRO A 42 3.95 -4.46 6.81
N GLU A 43 3.81 -3.78 7.93
CA GLU A 43 2.66 -2.94 8.24
C GLU A 43 2.99 -1.48 7.89
N VAL A 44 1.99 -0.73 7.47
CA VAL A 44 2.12 0.71 7.16
C VAL A 44 1.02 1.44 7.89
N ASP A 45 1.39 2.40 8.74
CA ASP A 45 0.41 3.18 9.48
C ASP A 45 -0.41 4.05 8.51
N TYR A 46 -1.67 4.30 8.87
CA TYR A 46 -2.65 5.04 8.05
C TYR A 46 -3.04 4.38 6.72
N LEU A 47 -2.48 3.20 6.39
CA LEU A 47 -2.93 2.43 5.24
C LEU A 47 -4.32 1.85 5.53
N ASP A 48 -5.28 2.19 4.70
CA ASP A 48 -6.56 1.49 4.68
C ASP A 48 -6.38 0.12 4.00
N VAL A 49 -6.32 -0.92 4.82
CA VAL A 49 -6.09 -2.29 4.34
C VAL A 49 -7.26 -2.77 3.47
N GLY A 50 -8.48 -2.27 3.71
CA GLY A 50 -9.68 -2.66 2.96
C GLY A 50 -9.66 -2.16 1.52
N SER A 51 -9.25 -0.92 1.29
CA SER A 51 -9.12 -0.31 -0.03
C SER A 51 -7.72 -0.45 -0.64
N GLY A 52 -6.71 -0.76 0.17
CA GLY A 52 -5.31 -0.76 -0.27
C GLY A 52 -4.78 0.64 -0.60
N VAL A 53 -5.34 1.68 0.04
CA VAL A 53 -5.00 3.08 -0.23
C VAL A 53 -4.37 3.74 1.00
N LEU A 54 -3.25 4.40 0.80
CA LEU A 54 -2.64 5.32 1.76
C LEU A 54 -2.98 6.75 1.32
N ASP A 55 -3.86 7.40 2.08
CA ASP A 55 -4.28 8.77 1.81
C ASP A 55 -3.29 9.76 2.46
N PRO A 56 -2.55 10.57 1.65
CA PRO A 56 -1.58 11.52 2.18
C PRO A 56 -2.20 12.58 3.11
N ASP A 57 -3.48 12.91 2.95
CA ASP A 57 -4.17 13.89 3.79
C ASP A 57 -4.43 13.35 5.21
N ARG A 58 -4.43 12.04 5.37
CA ARG A 58 -4.54 11.36 6.67
C ARG A 58 -3.19 11.17 7.36
N VAL A 59 -2.10 11.28 6.61
CA VAL A 59 -0.74 11.14 7.14
C VAL A 59 -0.31 12.46 7.81
N PRO A 60 0.11 12.44 9.08
CA PRO A 60 0.60 13.61 9.79
C PRO A 60 1.81 14.26 9.09
N GLU A 61 2.15 15.49 9.47
CA GLU A 61 3.30 16.21 8.90
C GLU A 61 4.66 15.52 9.16
N TRP A 62 4.77 14.76 10.23
CA TRP A 62 5.97 13.99 10.51
C TRP A 62 6.09 12.69 9.68
N GLY A 63 5.00 12.26 8.99
CA GLY A 63 5.00 11.09 8.14
C GLY A 63 4.24 9.88 8.69
N THR A 64 4.69 8.69 8.32
CA THR A 64 4.11 7.40 8.71
C THR A 64 5.22 6.44 9.16
N PHE A 65 4.86 5.25 9.62
CA PHE A 65 5.83 4.18 9.88
C PHE A 65 5.63 3.02 8.94
N LEU A 66 6.75 2.47 8.47
CA LEU A 66 6.85 1.15 7.89
C LEU A 66 7.36 0.21 8.98
N THR A 67 6.50 -0.67 9.46
CA THR A 67 6.81 -1.51 10.62
C THR A 67 7.03 -2.96 10.20
N VAL A 68 8.18 -3.50 10.59
CA VAL A 68 8.39 -4.95 10.56
C VAL A 68 7.59 -5.56 11.70
N PRO A 69 6.61 -6.44 11.42
CA PRO A 69 5.69 -6.92 12.44
C PRO A 69 6.40 -7.87 13.43
N LYS A 70 5.90 -7.90 14.66
CA LYS A 70 6.38 -8.83 15.69
C LYS A 70 6.38 -10.30 15.23
N ALA A 71 5.43 -10.65 14.36
CA ALA A 71 5.33 -11.98 13.76
C ALA A 71 6.52 -12.37 12.86
N ALA A 72 7.39 -11.42 12.48
CA ALA A 72 8.65 -11.70 11.79
C ALA A 72 9.66 -12.43 12.69
N ASN A 73 9.46 -12.41 14.01
CA ASN A 73 10.25 -13.11 15.01
C ASN A 73 11.75 -12.83 14.86
N THR A 74 12.11 -11.54 14.87
CA THR A 74 13.49 -11.08 14.82
C THR A 74 14.28 -11.58 16.03
N MET A 75 15.56 -11.86 15.82
CA MET A 75 16.47 -12.34 16.86
C MET A 75 17.64 -11.38 17.00
N ARG A 76 18.30 -11.41 18.17
CA ARG A 76 19.56 -10.69 18.38
C ARG A 76 20.56 -11.08 17.30
N GLY A 77 21.21 -10.08 16.72
CA GLY A 77 22.22 -10.27 15.68
C GLY A 77 21.66 -10.33 14.26
N ASP A 78 20.32 -10.35 14.11
CA ASP A 78 19.69 -10.12 12.81
C ASP A 78 19.98 -8.70 12.31
N ASP A 79 19.99 -8.54 11.02
CA ASP A 79 20.12 -7.27 10.33
C ASP A 79 18.90 -7.06 9.45
N VAL A 80 18.06 -6.09 9.80
CA VAL A 80 16.78 -5.84 9.12
C VAL A 80 16.96 -4.68 8.15
N THR A 81 16.68 -4.92 6.87
CA THR A 81 16.64 -3.88 5.85
C THR A 81 15.21 -3.75 5.33
N VAL A 82 14.67 -2.55 5.38
CA VAL A 82 13.35 -2.22 4.82
C VAL A 82 13.50 -1.51 3.49
N TYR A 83 12.51 -1.70 2.63
CA TYR A 83 12.44 -1.10 1.30
C TYR A 83 11.06 -0.51 1.08
N TRP A 84 11.03 0.75 0.73
CA TRP A 84 9.88 1.47 0.20
C TRP A 84 10.19 1.80 -1.25
N ARG A 85 9.52 1.19 -2.20
CA ARG A 85 9.79 1.36 -3.63
C ARG A 85 8.61 2.06 -4.29
N GLY A 86 8.85 3.29 -4.71
CA GLY A 86 7.93 4.10 -5.49
C GLY A 86 7.98 3.78 -6.98
N ARG A 87 7.33 4.62 -7.77
CA ARG A 87 7.15 4.43 -9.21
C ARG A 87 8.46 4.39 -9.99
N THR A 88 9.44 5.24 -9.66
CA THR A 88 10.73 5.29 -10.38
C THR A 88 11.77 4.36 -9.75
N GLY A 89 11.58 3.98 -8.50
CA GLY A 89 12.54 3.20 -7.73
C GLY A 89 13.81 3.97 -7.36
N GLY A 90 13.85 5.27 -7.65
CA GLY A 90 14.98 6.15 -7.35
C GLY A 90 14.82 6.87 -6.00
N PRO A 91 15.84 7.64 -5.57
CA PRO A 91 15.84 8.30 -4.27
C PRO A 91 14.78 9.40 -4.12
N SER A 92 14.17 9.84 -5.22
CA SER A 92 13.11 10.84 -5.20
C SER A 92 11.74 10.30 -4.77
N ASP A 93 11.53 9.00 -4.80
CA ASP A 93 10.25 8.36 -4.47
C ASP A 93 10.41 7.03 -3.74
N SER A 94 11.65 6.62 -3.44
CA SER A 94 11.98 5.35 -2.80
C SER A 94 12.90 5.57 -1.61
N PHE A 95 12.83 4.64 -0.65
CA PHE A 95 13.57 4.70 0.60
C PHE A 95 14.08 3.31 0.97
N GLU A 96 15.23 3.28 1.61
CA GLU A 96 15.84 2.09 2.15
C GLU A 96 16.53 2.45 3.48
N ASP A 97 16.29 1.63 4.50
CA ASP A 97 16.92 1.82 5.81
C ASP A 97 17.26 0.47 6.42
N ARG A 98 18.22 0.47 7.33
CA ARG A 98 18.76 -0.73 7.95
C ARG A 98 18.90 -0.58 9.46
N LEU A 99 18.46 -1.59 10.19
CA LEU A 99 18.53 -1.65 11.64
C LEU A 99 19.11 -2.99 12.12
N PRO A 100 20.24 -3.00 12.83
CA PRO A 100 20.73 -4.20 13.52
C PRO A 100 19.86 -4.47 14.75
N VAL A 101 19.45 -5.74 14.91
CA VAL A 101 18.59 -6.17 16.02
C VAL A 101 19.46 -6.44 17.28
N SER A 102 19.16 -5.70 18.33
CA SER A 102 19.78 -5.84 19.65
C SER A 102 18.94 -6.73 20.59
N ASP A 103 19.47 -7.04 21.78
CA ASP A 103 18.70 -7.72 22.83
C ASP A 103 17.41 -6.96 23.22
N ALA A 104 17.43 -5.63 23.14
CA ALA A 104 16.30 -4.78 23.51
C ALA A 104 15.20 -4.74 22.45
N THR A 105 15.51 -5.10 21.19
CA THR A 105 14.58 -5.01 20.06
C THR A 105 14.22 -6.37 19.46
N ALA A 106 14.91 -7.43 19.89
CA ALA A 106 14.64 -8.79 19.41
C ALA A 106 13.22 -9.25 19.76
N GLY A 107 12.50 -9.76 18.78
CA GLY A 107 11.14 -10.24 18.91
C GLY A 107 10.06 -9.15 19.01
N ASP A 108 10.42 -7.88 18.95
CA ASP A 108 9.47 -6.78 18.93
C ASP A 108 9.20 -6.27 17.51
N ALA A 109 8.15 -5.47 17.37
CA ALA A 109 7.89 -4.75 16.14
C ALA A 109 8.94 -3.64 15.95
N LEU A 110 9.46 -3.51 14.72
CA LEU A 110 10.50 -2.53 14.41
C LEU A 110 9.94 -1.45 13.48
N PRO A 111 9.64 -0.25 14.00
CA PRO A 111 9.13 0.86 13.21
C PRO A 111 10.28 1.61 12.51
N PHE A 112 10.11 1.89 11.22
CA PHE A 112 10.99 2.73 10.41
C PHE A 112 10.22 3.97 9.97
N PRO A 113 10.68 5.17 10.29
CA PRO A 113 9.98 6.39 9.94
C PRO A 113 10.04 6.65 8.42
N ILE A 114 8.90 6.94 7.83
CA ILE A 114 8.74 7.36 6.44
C ILE A 114 8.23 8.79 6.45
N GLU A 115 9.02 9.73 6.00
CA GLU A 115 8.67 11.14 5.98
C GLU A 115 7.50 11.43 5.02
N LYS A 116 6.67 12.41 5.36
CA LYS A 116 5.47 12.76 4.57
C LYS A 116 5.79 13.13 3.12
N TRP A 117 6.91 13.81 2.89
CA TRP A 117 7.31 14.17 1.52
C TRP A 117 7.48 12.93 0.63
N LEU A 118 7.97 11.81 1.19
CA LEU A 118 8.13 10.56 0.46
C LEU A 118 6.78 9.92 0.12
N VAL A 119 5.79 10.04 1.02
CA VAL A 119 4.41 9.63 0.73
C VAL A 119 3.84 10.48 -0.41
N THR A 120 3.95 11.81 -0.33
CA THR A 120 3.44 12.73 -1.35
C THR A 120 4.15 12.61 -2.69
N ALA A 121 5.44 12.27 -2.71
CA ALA A 121 6.20 12.03 -3.94
C ALA A 121 5.62 10.83 -4.75
N ASN A 122 4.89 9.95 -4.09
CA ASN A 122 4.24 8.80 -4.69
C ASN A 122 2.73 9.01 -4.97
N LEU A 123 2.24 10.25 -4.94
CA LEU A 123 0.84 10.53 -5.21
C LEU A 123 0.40 9.93 -6.55
N ASP A 124 -0.78 9.31 -6.55
CA ASP A 124 -1.40 8.60 -7.69
C ASP A 124 -0.57 7.42 -8.25
N ALA A 125 0.39 6.91 -7.47
CA ALA A 125 1.21 5.78 -7.84
C ALA A 125 1.04 4.61 -6.85
N ASN A 126 1.51 3.43 -7.29
CA ASN A 126 1.66 2.28 -6.41
C ASN A 126 3.04 2.30 -5.76
N VAL A 127 3.05 1.94 -4.49
CA VAL A 127 4.25 1.72 -3.69
C VAL A 127 4.30 0.25 -3.31
N THR A 128 5.49 -0.32 -3.35
CA THR A 128 5.74 -1.66 -2.82
C THR A 128 6.68 -1.58 -1.63
N ALA A 129 6.19 -1.98 -0.47
CA ALA A 129 6.95 -2.08 0.77
C ALA A 129 7.31 -3.54 1.06
N ARG A 130 8.54 -3.78 1.49
CA ARG A 130 9.03 -5.09 1.90
C ARG A 130 10.19 -4.95 2.86
N TYR A 131 10.59 -6.03 3.50
CA TYR A 131 11.84 -6.10 4.26
C TYR A 131 12.58 -7.42 4.03
N VAL A 132 13.83 -7.43 4.41
CA VAL A 132 14.69 -8.62 4.42
C VAL A 132 15.40 -8.66 5.76
N ILE A 133 15.37 -9.80 6.41
CA ILE A 133 16.17 -10.08 7.60
C ILE A 133 17.38 -10.90 7.17
N MET A 134 18.58 -10.39 7.45
CA MET A 134 19.81 -11.18 7.32
C MET A 134 20.08 -11.87 8.65
N ARG A 135 20.01 -13.19 8.66
CA ARG A 135 20.29 -14.04 9.84
C ARG A 135 21.39 -15.03 9.50
N ASP A 136 22.48 -15.00 10.24
CA ASP A 136 23.64 -15.90 10.01
C ASP A 136 24.14 -15.90 8.55
N GLY A 137 24.03 -14.74 7.87
CA GLY A 137 24.41 -14.59 6.47
C GLY A 137 23.37 -15.08 5.45
N GLU A 138 22.23 -15.59 5.88
CA GLU A 138 21.12 -16.03 5.02
C GLU A 138 20.01 -14.97 4.96
N PRO A 139 19.54 -14.58 3.76
CA PRO A 139 18.45 -13.62 3.60
C PRO A 139 17.09 -14.30 3.81
N LEU A 140 16.29 -13.73 4.67
CA LEU A 140 14.90 -14.10 4.93
C LEU A 140 13.99 -12.98 4.43
N PRO A 141 13.47 -13.06 3.20
CA PRO A 141 12.62 -12.01 2.64
C PRO A 141 11.19 -12.09 3.16
N SER A 142 10.55 -10.91 3.27
CA SER A 142 9.13 -10.81 3.56
C SER A 142 8.29 -10.91 2.28
N GLU A 143 7.00 -11.22 2.44
CA GLU A 143 6.00 -10.91 1.43
C GLU A 143 5.99 -9.39 1.18
N PRO A 144 5.84 -8.95 -0.08
CA PRO A 144 5.69 -7.54 -0.38
C PRO A 144 4.27 -7.07 -0.04
N ARG A 145 4.16 -5.84 0.46
CA ARG A 145 2.88 -5.14 0.56
C ARG A 145 2.83 -4.05 -0.50
N THR A 146 1.91 -4.20 -1.44
CA THR A 146 1.67 -3.18 -2.48
C THR A 146 0.39 -2.44 -2.18
N PHE A 147 0.43 -1.11 -2.26
CA PHE A 147 -0.70 -0.23 -2.02
C PHE A 147 -0.59 1.01 -2.91
N ARG A 148 -1.72 1.70 -3.10
CA ARG A 148 -1.77 2.96 -3.83
C ARG A 148 -1.66 4.14 -2.86
N VAL A 149 -0.92 5.16 -3.25
CA VAL A 149 -0.92 6.45 -2.55
C VAL A 149 -1.89 7.40 -3.28
N GLY A 150 -2.85 7.97 -2.56
CA GLY A 150 -3.85 8.87 -3.15
C GLY A 150 -5.10 8.98 -2.27
N ALA A 151 -6.06 9.78 -2.70
CA ALA A 151 -7.34 9.87 -2.02
C ALA A 151 -8.08 8.54 -2.06
N ALA A 152 -8.69 8.14 -0.94
CA ALA A 152 -9.61 7.02 -0.91
C ALA A 152 -10.78 7.32 -1.87
N GLN A 153 -10.98 6.48 -2.87
CA GLN A 153 -12.14 6.62 -3.76
C GLN A 153 -13.38 6.21 -2.97
N VAL A 154 -14.18 7.19 -2.58
CA VAL A 154 -15.54 6.93 -2.13
C VAL A 154 -16.33 6.55 -3.36
N GLU A 155 -16.65 5.26 -3.53
CA GLU A 155 -17.68 4.88 -4.49
C GLU A 155 -18.99 5.49 -4.04
N VAL A 156 -19.33 6.62 -4.64
CA VAL A 156 -20.69 7.13 -4.56
C VAL A 156 -21.56 6.14 -5.34
N LEU A 157 -22.16 5.21 -4.63
CA LEU A 157 -23.27 4.42 -5.19
C LEU A 157 -24.30 5.41 -5.67
N ARG A 158 -24.28 5.70 -6.96
CA ARG A 158 -25.38 6.43 -7.61
C ARG A 158 -26.59 5.53 -7.53
N THR A 159 -27.44 5.80 -6.57
CA THR A 159 -28.78 5.23 -6.47
C THR A 159 -29.61 5.79 -7.63
N THR A 160 -29.34 5.36 -8.84
CA THR A 160 -30.14 5.66 -10.03
C THR A 160 -30.74 4.39 -10.59
N ASP A 161 -31.41 3.61 -9.76
CA ASP A 161 -32.31 2.58 -10.23
C ASP A 161 -33.32 2.25 -9.12
N ILE A 162 -34.14 3.25 -8.76
CA ILE A 162 -35.43 2.93 -8.23
C ILE A 162 -36.34 2.93 -9.46
N PRO A 163 -36.77 1.78 -9.98
CA PRO A 163 -37.78 1.76 -10.99
C PRO A 163 -39.06 2.29 -10.34
N CYS A 164 -39.49 3.47 -10.76
CA CYS A 164 -40.82 3.93 -10.45
C CYS A 164 -41.80 2.88 -11.00
N ARG A 165 -42.30 2.04 -10.12
CA ARG A 165 -43.44 1.19 -10.43
C ARG A 165 -44.57 2.10 -10.83
N GLY A 166 -44.84 2.15 -12.14
CA GLY A 166 -45.98 2.84 -12.71
C GLY A 166 -47.25 2.42 -12.00
N SER A 167 -47.91 3.40 -11.42
CA SER A 167 -49.30 3.25 -10.98
C SER A 167 -50.15 3.03 -12.22
N ALA A 168 -50.70 1.84 -12.32
CA ALA A 168 -51.71 1.49 -13.31
C ALA A 168 -52.92 2.41 -13.15
N SER A 169 -53.17 3.19 -14.18
CA SER A 169 -54.45 3.86 -14.38
C SER A 169 -55.53 2.81 -14.54
N ARG A 170 -56.54 2.84 -13.70
CA ARG A 170 -57.85 2.29 -14.00
C ARG A 170 -58.82 3.42 -14.02
N GLY A 171 -59.39 3.57 -15.20
CA GLY A 171 -60.40 4.52 -15.52
C GLY A 171 -61.78 4.18 -14.96
N ASP A 172 -62.62 5.09 -15.21
CA ASP A 172 -64.11 5.04 -15.33
C ASP A 172 -64.93 5.17 -14.05
N GLY A 173 -65.82 6.17 -14.13
CA GLY A 173 -67.01 6.21 -13.35
C GLY A 173 -67.41 7.60 -12.87
N GLU A 174 -67.83 8.44 -13.78
CA GLU A 174 -69.13 9.13 -13.91
C GLU A 174 -69.80 9.59 -12.63
N SER A 175 -70.33 10.80 -12.76
CA SER A 175 -71.56 11.36 -12.16
C SER A 175 -71.42 12.35 -11.00
N GLY A 176 -71.53 13.61 -11.35
CA GLY A 176 -72.58 14.56 -10.99
C GLY A 176 -72.79 14.89 -9.52
N ARG A 177 -72.49 16.12 -9.17
CA ARG A 177 -73.52 17.09 -8.68
C ARG A 177 -72.85 18.41 -8.21
N LYS A 178 -73.37 19.46 -8.78
CA LYS A 178 -73.30 20.85 -8.31
C LYS A 178 -73.73 20.93 -6.85
N ARG A 179 -73.12 21.80 -6.10
CA ARG A 179 -73.80 22.81 -5.26
C ARG A 179 -72.83 23.88 -4.78
N ASP A 180 -73.33 25.08 -4.99
CA ASP A 180 -72.92 26.39 -4.56
C ASP A 180 -72.70 26.52 -3.05
N GLY A 181 -71.91 27.52 -2.64
CA GLY A 181 -72.06 28.05 -1.31
C GLY A 181 -70.82 28.75 -0.71
N ALA A 182 -70.66 30.01 -1.10
CA ALA A 182 -70.48 31.17 -0.23
C ALA A 182 -69.28 31.28 0.73
N LEU A 183 -68.50 32.27 0.40
CA LEU A 183 -67.97 33.37 1.23
C LEU A 183 -67.97 33.25 2.75
N ARG A 184 -66.76 33.58 3.33
CA ARG A 184 -66.49 34.54 4.42
C ARG A 184 -65.05 34.37 4.82
N ASP A 185 -64.15 35.26 4.49
CA ASP A 185 -63.70 36.50 5.12
C ASP A 185 -63.60 36.46 6.65
N HIS A 186 -62.40 36.62 7.14
CA HIS A 186 -61.92 37.31 8.38
C HIS A 186 -60.44 37.05 8.55
N ALA A 187 -59.62 37.91 8.29
CA ALA A 187 -58.87 39.01 8.86
C ALA A 187 -58.43 38.87 10.35
N ARG A 188 -57.13 39.14 10.57
CA ARG A 188 -56.44 39.65 11.76
C ARG A 188 -56.22 38.60 12.90
N ARG A 189 -55.00 38.36 13.25
CA ARG A 189 -53.91 39.19 13.82
C ARG A 189 -52.60 38.45 13.70
#